data_564015d477f44a10e9f396f7e8ff624b
#
_entry.id   564015d477f44a10e9f396f7e8ff624b
#
_cell.length_a   1.000
_cell.length_b   1.000
_cell.length_c   1.000
_cell.angle_alpha   90.00
_cell.angle_beta   90.00
_cell.angle_gamma   90.00
#
_symmetry.space_group_name_H-M   'P 1'
#
loop_
_entity.id
_entity.type
_entity.pdbx_description
1 polymer ?
#
loop_
_entity_poly.entity_id
_entity_poly.type
_entity_poly.pdbx_seq_one_letter_code
_entity_poly.pdbx_strand_id
1 'polypeptide(L)'
;MIYTKGKVGHYMGNTDILTTSLPDADTENTTEHSTIFDDVFRTIAQKMPQLLIPLINEVFHTSYSEEEQFEQLRNEHYEKYGTVITDSIIRIGGHIYHLECQSSKDRTMVIRMFEYDISIALEHASLGEHAIWEIAFPQSCVLYIRNHRSLPDYHEAIVTFADGQKVRYRVPVLQAKRYTVDRIFEKRLLILLPYHILRYEHFLKHNG
;
A
#
# COMPACT_ATOMS: atom_id res chain seq x y z
N MET A 1 -5.69 51.18 9.30
CA MET A 1 -7.09 50.78 9.50
C MET A 1 -7.10 49.66 10.53
N ILE A 2 -7.72 49.92 11.67
CA ILE A 2 -7.52 49.22 12.95
C ILE A 2 -8.39 47.95 12.96
N TYR A 3 -7.82 46.78 13.20
CA TYR A 3 -8.58 45.56 13.44
C TYR A 3 -8.87 45.42 14.94
N THR A 4 -10.14 45.49 15.28
CA THR A 4 -10.68 45.27 16.62
C THR A 4 -10.85 43.76 16.90
N LYS A 5 -10.34 43.33 18.07
CA LYS A 5 -10.54 41.97 18.63
C LYS A 5 -12.01 41.76 19.04
N GLY A 6 -12.67 40.75 18.44
CA GLY A 6 -13.96 40.24 18.89
C GLY A 6 -13.77 39.16 19.97
N LYS A 7 -14.49 39.30 21.06
CA LYS A 7 -14.55 38.37 22.20
C LYS A 7 -15.25 37.07 21.81
N VAL A 8 -14.62 35.94 22.17
CA VAL A 8 -15.20 34.57 22.07
C VAL A 8 -16.10 34.37 23.29
N GLY A 9 -17.39 34.18 23.07
CA GLY A 9 -18.37 33.81 24.09
C GLY A 9 -18.27 32.31 24.40
N HIS A 10 -18.24 31.98 25.70
CA HIS A 10 -18.40 30.64 26.21
C HIS A 10 -19.84 30.15 25.99
N TYR A 11 -20.01 29.05 25.28
CA TYR A 11 -21.21 28.22 25.37
C TYR A 11 -20.86 26.93 26.09
N MET A 12 -21.35 26.81 27.32
CA MET A 12 -21.46 25.52 28.00
C MET A 12 -22.69 24.79 27.44
N GLY A 13 -22.48 23.64 26.86
CA GLY A 13 -23.53 22.68 26.50
C GLY A 13 -23.03 21.30 26.86
N ASN A 14 -23.62 20.75 27.93
CA ASN A 14 -23.48 19.34 28.28
C ASN A 14 -24.02 18.49 27.16
N THR A 15 -23.17 17.68 26.58
CA THR A 15 -23.56 16.47 25.83
C THR A 15 -22.69 15.33 26.31
N ASP A 16 -23.32 14.39 27.01
CA ASP A 16 -22.75 13.10 27.38
C ASP A 16 -22.35 12.36 26.08
N ILE A 17 -21.08 12.44 25.75
CA ILE A 17 -20.50 11.58 24.73
C ILE A 17 -20.22 10.25 25.42
N LEU A 18 -21.01 9.25 25.10
CA LEU A 18 -20.73 7.83 25.37
C LEU A 18 -19.32 7.52 24.83
N THR A 19 -18.34 7.54 25.72
CA THR A 19 -17.02 6.97 25.47
C THR A 19 -17.19 5.46 25.42
N THR A 20 -17.47 4.92 24.24
CA THR A 20 -17.14 3.52 23.96
C THR A 20 -15.61 3.42 23.96
N SER A 21 -15.10 2.91 25.07
CA SER A 21 -13.69 2.52 25.18
C SER A 21 -13.38 1.52 24.08
N LEU A 22 -12.52 1.93 23.17
CA LEU A 22 -11.82 0.99 22.28
C LEU A 22 -11.11 -0.03 23.19
N PRO A 23 -11.14 -1.33 22.85
CA PRO A 23 -10.38 -2.32 23.60
C PRO A 23 -8.90 -1.92 23.58
N ASP A 24 -8.26 -2.02 24.75
CA ASP A 24 -6.85 -1.74 24.95
C ASP A 24 -6.04 -2.35 23.82
N ALA A 25 -5.46 -1.48 23.01
CA ALA A 25 -4.41 -1.86 22.11
C ALA A 25 -3.21 -2.22 22.98
N ASP A 26 -2.84 -3.49 22.99
CA ASP A 26 -1.52 -3.90 23.41
C ASP A 26 -0.54 -3.01 22.67
N THR A 27 -0.01 -2.03 23.36
CA THR A 27 1.07 -1.17 22.91
C THR A 27 2.35 -1.99 22.89
N GLU A 28 2.44 -2.95 21.97
CA GLU A 28 3.72 -3.34 21.44
C GLU A 28 4.21 -2.16 20.62
N ASN A 29 5.25 -1.54 21.14
CA ASN A 29 6.04 -0.47 20.53
C ASN A 29 6.68 -1.03 19.25
N THR A 30 5.89 -1.16 18.17
CA THR A 30 6.38 -1.50 16.83
C THR A 30 7.01 -0.26 16.24
N THR A 31 8.25 0.03 16.66
CA THR A 31 9.17 0.71 15.75
C THR A 31 9.13 -0.09 14.44
N GLU A 32 8.72 0.56 13.35
CA GLU A 32 8.74 -0.02 12.01
C GLU A 32 10.19 -0.35 11.65
N HIS A 33 10.65 -1.51 12.10
CA HIS A 33 11.88 -2.09 11.58
C HIS A 33 11.48 -2.79 10.27
N SER A 34 11.70 -2.11 9.14
CA SER A 34 11.79 -2.77 7.84
C SER A 34 12.61 -4.05 8.05
N THR A 35 12.03 -5.20 7.71
CA THR A 35 12.81 -6.43 7.82
C THR A 35 13.78 -6.48 6.65
N ILE A 36 14.87 -7.23 6.81
CA ILE A 36 15.84 -7.46 5.72
C ILE A 36 15.16 -7.94 4.42
N PHE A 37 14.00 -8.59 4.55
CA PHE A 37 13.25 -9.09 3.41
C PHE A 37 12.48 -8.01 2.67
N ASP A 38 11.99 -6.99 3.37
CA ASP A 38 11.34 -5.82 2.78
C ASP A 38 12.40 -5.00 2.02
N ASP A 39 13.60 -4.86 2.59
CA ASP A 39 14.74 -4.20 1.92
C ASP A 39 15.21 -4.98 0.68
N VAL A 40 15.17 -6.32 0.71
CA VAL A 40 15.47 -7.16 -0.46
C VAL A 40 14.44 -6.91 -1.58
N PHE A 41 13.14 -6.82 -1.25
CA PHE A 41 12.10 -6.50 -2.25
C PHE A 41 12.37 -5.14 -2.88
N ARG A 42 12.55 -4.10 -2.07
CA ARG A 42 12.82 -2.74 -2.52
C ARG A 42 14.07 -2.68 -3.42
N THR A 43 15.13 -3.38 -3.02
CA THR A 43 16.37 -3.44 -3.81
C THR A 43 16.16 -4.10 -5.16
N ILE A 44 15.43 -5.23 -5.20
CA ILE A 44 15.14 -5.93 -6.48
C ILE A 44 14.24 -5.05 -7.34
N ALA A 45 13.19 -4.46 -6.78
CA ALA A 45 12.27 -3.58 -7.48
C ALA A 45 12.97 -2.36 -8.07
N GLN A 46 13.97 -1.80 -7.38
CA GLN A 46 14.75 -0.66 -7.86
C GLN A 46 15.81 -1.04 -8.91
N LYS A 47 16.48 -2.19 -8.76
CA LYS A 47 17.60 -2.58 -9.62
C LYS A 47 17.17 -3.41 -10.83
N MET A 48 16.06 -4.13 -10.72
CA MET A 48 15.53 -5.03 -11.74
C MET A 48 14.00 -4.84 -11.87
N PRO A 49 13.51 -3.62 -12.15
CA PRO A 49 12.08 -3.31 -12.15
C PRO A 49 11.29 -4.11 -13.19
N GLN A 50 11.92 -4.61 -14.26
CA GLN A 50 11.28 -5.51 -15.21
C GLN A 50 10.71 -6.77 -14.58
N LEU A 51 11.24 -7.22 -13.42
CA LEU A 51 10.71 -8.37 -12.67
C LEU A 51 9.34 -8.09 -12.02
N LEU A 52 8.91 -6.83 -11.97
CA LEU A 52 7.59 -6.44 -11.48
C LEU A 52 6.50 -6.66 -12.54
N ILE A 53 6.84 -6.67 -13.84
CA ILE A 53 5.85 -6.81 -14.92
C ILE A 53 5.05 -8.11 -14.81
N PRO A 54 5.65 -9.30 -14.64
CA PRO A 54 4.88 -10.53 -14.43
C PRO A 54 4.03 -10.49 -13.16
N LEU A 55 4.50 -9.84 -12.10
CA LEU A 55 3.74 -9.68 -10.86
C LEU A 55 2.49 -8.80 -11.08
N ILE A 56 2.64 -7.69 -11.82
CA ILE A 56 1.54 -6.81 -12.22
C ILE A 56 0.53 -7.58 -13.07
N ASN A 57 1.01 -8.34 -14.06
CA ASN A 57 0.15 -9.17 -14.90
C ASN A 57 -0.66 -10.17 -14.07
N GLU A 58 -0.05 -10.81 -13.08
CA GLU A 58 -0.71 -11.77 -12.20
C GLU A 58 -1.78 -11.14 -11.32
N VAL A 59 -1.48 -9.98 -10.71
CA VAL A 59 -2.37 -9.32 -9.75
C VAL A 59 -3.53 -8.59 -10.44
N PHE A 60 -3.24 -7.87 -11.53
CA PHE A 60 -4.21 -6.98 -12.17
C PHE A 60 -4.80 -7.58 -13.46
N HIS A 61 -4.45 -8.85 -13.77
CA HIS A 61 -4.93 -9.56 -14.97
C HIS A 61 -4.63 -8.82 -16.26
N THR A 62 -3.46 -8.17 -16.31
CA THR A 62 -2.92 -7.54 -17.51
C THR A 62 -2.07 -8.53 -18.31
N SER A 63 -1.61 -8.12 -19.50
CA SER A 63 -0.82 -8.97 -20.40
C SER A 63 0.35 -8.19 -21.01
N TYR A 64 1.01 -7.37 -20.19
CA TYR A 64 2.21 -6.65 -20.63
C TYR A 64 3.32 -7.62 -21.02
N SER A 65 4.04 -7.29 -22.10
CA SER A 65 5.28 -7.97 -22.47
C SER A 65 6.36 -7.70 -21.42
N GLU A 66 7.29 -8.65 -21.23
CA GLU A 66 8.48 -8.41 -20.37
C GLU A 66 9.40 -7.31 -20.94
N GLU A 67 9.29 -7.02 -22.24
CA GLU A 67 10.01 -5.96 -22.91
C GLU A 67 9.21 -4.64 -22.94
N GLU A 68 8.04 -4.60 -22.27
CA GLU A 68 7.20 -3.42 -22.23
C GLU A 68 7.96 -2.24 -21.64
N GLN A 69 7.81 -1.08 -22.27
CA GLN A 69 8.39 0.14 -21.74
C GLN A 69 7.66 0.59 -20.50
N PHE A 70 8.41 0.88 -19.48
CA PHE A 70 7.91 1.39 -18.22
C PHE A 70 8.78 2.54 -17.69
N GLU A 71 8.19 3.36 -16.85
CA GLU A 71 8.87 4.40 -16.12
C GLU A 71 8.83 4.05 -14.61
N GLN A 72 10.00 4.00 -13.98
CA GLN A 72 10.08 3.87 -12.53
C GLN A 72 9.88 5.25 -11.92
N LEU A 73 8.82 5.40 -11.12
CA LEU A 73 8.50 6.66 -10.46
C LEU A 73 9.24 6.77 -9.13
N ARG A 74 9.21 7.98 -8.54
CA ARG A 74 9.81 8.23 -7.24
C ARG A 74 9.03 7.48 -6.15
N ASN A 75 9.74 6.84 -5.25
CA ASN A 75 9.17 6.13 -4.09
C ASN A 75 9.07 7.02 -2.84
N GLU A 76 9.65 8.22 -2.85
CA GLU A 76 9.61 9.18 -1.73
C GLU A 76 8.59 10.27 -2.04
N HIS A 77 7.59 10.41 -1.18
CA HIS A 77 6.54 11.41 -1.29
C HIS A 77 6.65 12.38 -0.12
N TYR A 78 6.72 13.68 -0.42
CA TYR A 78 6.84 14.72 0.59
C TYR A 78 5.45 15.17 1.03
N GLU A 79 5.11 14.90 2.27
CA GLU A 79 3.89 15.38 2.91
C GLU A 79 4.19 16.49 3.91
N LYS A 80 3.14 17.25 4.28
CA LYS A 80 3.25 18.35 5.24
C LYS A 80 3.82 17.92 6.60
N TYR A 81 3.68 16.65 6.96
CA TYR A 81 4.06 16.11 8.26
C TYR A 81 5.16 15.04 8.20
N GLY A 82 5.77 14.83 7.05
CA GLY A 82 6.86 13.86 6.90
C GLY A 82 7.07 13.38 5.47
N THR A 83 7.97 12.44 5.31
CA THR A 83 8.20 11.75 4.05
C THR A 83 7.57 10.36 4.11
N VAL A 84 6.72 10.07 3.16
CA VAL A 84 6.18 8.73 2.93
C VAL A 84 7.10 8.01 1.95
N ILE A 85 7.50 6.79 2.28
CA ILE A 85 8.35 5.96 1.41
C ILE A 85 7.55 4.71 1.05
N THR A 86 7.32 4.52 -0.25
CA THR A 86 6.69 3.33 -0.81
C THR A 86 7.75 2.33 -1.31
N ASP A 87 7.39 1.07 -1.46
CA ASP A 87 8.36 0.06 -1.89
C ASP A 87 8.61 0.11 -3.40
N SER A 88 7.57 0.25 -4.22
CA SER A 88 7.74 0.39 -5.67
C SER A 88 6.55 1.05 -6.35
N ILE A 89 6.84 2.02 -7.22
CA ILE A 89 5.86 2.65 -8.10
C ILE A 89 6.40 2.64 -9.51
N ILE A 90 5.63 2.08 -10.44
CA ILE A 90 5.97 2.09 -11.86
C ILE A 90 4.78 2.52 -12.72
N ARG A 91 5.07 3.15 -13.86
CA ARG A 91 4.09 3.51 -14.89
C ARG A 91 4.29 2.64 -16.11
N ILE A 92 3.22 1.99 -16.57
CA ILE A 92 3.20 1.18 -17.80
C ILE A 92 1.96 1.57 -18.61
N GLY A 93 2.12 1.93 -19.87
CA GLY A 93 0.98 2.20 -20.76
C GLY A 93 0.02 3.27 -20.26
N GLY A 94 0.50 4.25 -19.48
CA GLY A 94 -0.34 5.31 -18.89
C GLY A 94 -0.98 4.95 -17.54
N HIS A 95 -0.86 3.71 -17.08
CA HIS A 95 -1.33 3.28 -15.75
C HIS A 95 -0.21 3.31 -14.72
N ILE A 96 -0.52 3.78 -13.52
CA ILE A 96 0.41 3.75 -12.37
C ILE A 96 0.09 2.52 -11.53
N TYR A 97 1.13 1.75 -11.20
CA TYR A 97 1.08 0.58 -10.34
C TYR A 97 1.90 0.85 -9.08
N HIS A 98 1.29 0.62 -7.92
CA HIS A 98 1.92 0.73 -6.63
C HIS A 98 1.96 -0.65 -5.96
N LEU A 99 3.16 -1.14 -5.65
CA LEU A 99 3.39 -2.45 -5.07
C LEU A 99 4.07 -2.27 -3.71
N GLU A 100 3.41 -2.73 -2.66
CA GLU A 100 3.89 -2.66 -1.29
C GLU A 100 4.21 -4.07 -0.79
N CYS A 101 5.39 -4.26 -0.21
CA CYS A 101 5.85 -5.53 0.34
C CYS A 101 5.69 -5.55 1.85
N GLN A 102 5.15 -6.63 2.40
CA GLN A 102 4.87 -6.73 3.83
C GLN A 102 5.32 -8.08 4.40
N SER A 103 6.15 -8.03 5.43
CA SER A 103 6.62 -9.23 6.15
C SER A 103 5.75 -9.58 7.36
N SER A 104 5.00 -8.62 7.90
CA SER A 104 4.14 -8.78 9.07
C SER A 104 2.67 -8.48 8.75
N LYS A 105 1.76 -9.00 9.60
CA LYS A 105 0.33 -8.68 9.46
C LYS A 105 0.06 -7.33 10.12
N ASP A 106 -0.44 -6.39 9.33
CA ASP A 106 -0.85 -5.08 9.78
C ASP A 106 -2.37 -4.90 9.57
N ARG A 107 -3.10 -4.57 10.63
CA ARG A 107 -4.55 -4.32 10.57
C ARG A 107 -4.88 -2.96 9.95
N THR A 108 -3.94 -2.04 9.98
CA THR A 108 -4.09 -0.68 9.44
C THR A 108 -3.61 -0.59 7.98
N MET A 109 -3.19 -1.71 7.38
CA MET A 109 -2.61 -1.74 6.04
C MET A 109 -3.47 -1.03 4.98
N VAL A 110 -4.80 -1.17 5.05
CA VAL A 110 -5.71 -0.47 4.12
C VAL A 110 -5.65 1.05 4.28
N ILE A 111 -5.43 1.55 5.49
CA ILE A 111 -5.31 2.99 5.74
C ILE A 111 -3.99 3.51 5.17
N ARG A 112 -2.88 2.80 5.45
CA ARG A 112 -1.57 3.15 4.89
C ARG A 112 -1.59 3.16 3.36
N MET A 113 -2.17 2.12 2.75
CA MET A 113 -2.32 2.06 1.29
C MET A 113 -3.14 3.23 0.74
N PHE A 114 -4.20 3.61 1.44
CA PHE A 114 -5.02 4.76 1.04
C PHE A 114 -4.25 6.08 1.11
N GLU A 115 -3.45 6.29 2.18
CA GLU A 115 -2.57 7.46 2.32
C GLU A 115 -1.53 7.52 1.20
N TYR A 116 -0.87 6.39 0.91
CA TYR A 116 0.12 6.30 -0.17
C TYR A 116 -0.51 6.56 -1.54
N ASP A 117 -1.64 5.94 -1.82
CA ASP A 117 -2.34 6.09 -3.10
C ASP A 117 -2.86 7.51 -3.33
N ILE A 118 -3.33 8.20 -2.27
CA ILE A 118 -3.67 9.63 -2.35
C ILE A 118 -2.44 10.45 -2.68
N SER A 119 -1.31 10.24 -1.99
CA SER A 119 -0.07 10.98 -2.24
C SER A 119 0.40 10.81 -3.69
N ILE A 120 0.42 9.56 -4.19
CA ILE A 120 0.74 9.26 -5.58
C ILE A 120 -0.24 9.93 -6.54
N ALA A 121 -1.55 9.85 -6.26
CA ALA A 121 -2.58 10.41 -7.13
C ALA A 121 -2.49 11.94 -7.21
N LEU A 122 -2.17 12.62 -6.11
CA LEU A 122 -2.01 14.07 -6.07
C LEU A 122 -0.75 14.53 -6.82
N GLU A 123 0.35 13.80 -6.74
CA GLU A 123 1.58 14.12 -7.50
C GLU A 123 1.37 14.02 -9.01
N HIS A 124 0.44 13.17 -9.45
CA HIS A 124 0.14 12.94 -10.86
C HIS A 124 -1.22 13.53 -11.31
N ALA A 125 -1.83 14.37 -10.45
CA ALA A 125 -3.07 15.05 -10.80
C ALA A 125 -2.87 15.97 -12.01
N SER A 126 -3.85 16.01 -12.89
CA SER A 126 -3.85 16.84 -14.09
C SER A 126 -5.03 17.81 -14.12
N LEU A 127 -4.82 18.96 -14.75
CA LEU A 127 -5.88 19.90 -14.98
C LEU A 127 -6.60 19.54 -16.27
N GLY A 128 -7.82 19.04 -16.13
CA GLY A 128 -8.67 18.67 -17.24
C GLY A 128 -9.44 19.86 -17.83
N GLU A 129 -10.45 19.57 -18.63
CA GLU A 129 -11.33 20.58 -19.22
C GLU A 129 -12.11 21.34 -18.14
N HIS A 130 -12.48 22.58 -18.44
CA HIS A 130 -13.24 23.46 -17.54
C HIS A 130 -12.57 23.73 -16.18
N ALA A 131 -11.22 23.65 -16.13
CA ALA A 131 -10.44 23.84 -14.90
C ALA A 131 -10.82 22.85 -13.75
N ILE A 132 -11.25 21.65 -14.11
CA ILE A 132 -11.53 20.55 -13.17
C ILE A 132 -10.26 19.71 -13.02
N TRP A 133 -9.79 19.50 -11.79
CA TRP A 133 -8.68 18.60 -11.51
C TRP A 133 -9.12 17.14 -11.60
N GLU A 134 -8.37 16.36 -12.35
CA GLU A 134 -8.51 14.92 -12.43
C GLU A 134 -7.46 14.26 -11.56
N ILE A 135 -7.91 13.43 -10.62
CA ILE A 135 -7.08 12.74 -9.64
C ILE A 135 -7.34 11.24 -9.81
N ALA A 136 -6.39 10.54 -10.41
CA ALA A 136 -6.48 9.11 -10.67
C ALA A 136 -5.64 8.33 -9.67
N PHE A 137 -6.29 7.42 -8.93
CA PHE A 137 -5.62 6.51 -8.00
C PHE A 137 -4.78 5.48 -8.78
N PRO A 138 -3.61 5.07 -8.25
CA PRO A 138 -2.84 3.99 -8.82
C PRO A 138 -3.58 2.65 -8.67
N GLN A 139 -3.18 1.67 -9.45
CA GLN A 139 -3.54 0.27 -9.21
C GLN A 139 -2.56 -0.30 -8.19
N SER A 140 -3.03 -0.56 -6.98
CA SER A 140 -2.18 -0.88 -5.84
C SER A 140 -2.38 -2.31 -5.35
N CYS A 141 -1.31 -2.92 -4.85
CA CYS A 141 -1.36 -4.27 -4.29
C CYS A 141 -0.40 -4.40 -3.11
N VAL A 142 -0.77 -5.27 -2.15
CA VAL A 142 0.11 -5.66 -1.04
C VAL A 142 0.60 -7.08 -1.23
N LEU A 143 1.91 -7.25 -1.30
CA LEU A 143 2.58 -8.54 -1.35
C LEU A 143 3.00 -8.98 0.05
N TYR A 144 2.38 -10.03 0.58
CA TYR A 144 2.84 -10.67 1.82
C TYR A 144 3.84 -11.78 1.51
N ILE A 145 5.08 -11.60 1.98
CA ILE A 145 6.20 -12.51 1.72
C ILE A 145 6.30 -13.65 2.74
N ARG A 146 5.78 -13.48 3.96
CA ARG A 146 5.74 -14.50 5.00
C ARG A 146 4.42 -15.25 5.04
N ASN A 147 4.45 -16.40 5.71
CA ASN A 147 3.27 -17.22 5.90
C ASN A 147 2.43 -16.70 7.07
N HIS A 148 1.34 -16.01 6.78
CA HIS A 148 0.37 -15.58 7.78
C HIS A 148 -0.90 -16.44 7.71
N ARG A 149 -1.48 -16.75 8.88
CA ARG A 149 -2.81 -17.38 8.96
C ARG A 149 -3.86 -16.31 8.65
N SER A 150 -4.85 -16.66 7.83
CA SER A 150 -6.04 -15.83 7.58
C SER A 150 -5.75 -14.40 7.07
N LEU A 151 -4.98 -14.27 6.00
CA LEU A 151 -4.98 -13.03 5.22
C LEU A 151 -6.18 -13.01 4.28
N PRO A 152 -6.89 -11.88 4.16
CA PRO A 152 -7.95 -11.72 3.18
C PRO A 152 -7.37 -11.66 1.76
N ASP A 153 -8.22 -11.80 0.75
CA ASP A 153 -7.81 -11.61 -0.65
C ASP A 153 -7.73 -10.12 -1.02
N TYR A 154 -8.38 -9.27 -0.23
CA TYR A 154 -8.36 -7.81 -0.37
C TYR A 154 -8.30 -7.13 0.99
N HIS A 155 -7.53 -6.05 1.09
CA HIS A 155 -7.73 -5.05 2.11
C HIS A 155 -8.80 -4.08 1.64
N GLU A 156 -9.78 -3.76 2.50
CA GLU A 156 -10.94 -2.97 2.09
C GLU A 156 -11.24 -1.86 3.11
N ALA A 157 -11.65 -0.71 2.59
CA ALA A 157 -12.21 0.39 3.36
C ALA A 157 -13.42 1.00 2.64
N ILE A 158 -14.33 1.61 3.39
CA ILE A 158 -15.42 2.41 2.85
C ILE A 158 -15.11 3.89 3.12
N VAL A 159 -14.89 4.63 2.05
CA VAL A 159 -14.72 6.08 2.10
C VAL A 159 -16.10 6.71 1.98
N THR A 160 -16.48 7.52 2.97
CA THR A 160 -17.77 8.22 2.98
C THR A 160 -17.51 9.72 2.83
N PHE A 161 -18.06 10.33 1.79
CA PHE A 161 -17.95 11.75 1.53
C PHE A 161 -19.04 12.54 2.31
N ALA A 162 -18.83 13.84 2.47
CA ALA A 162 -19.73 14.71 3.24
C ALA A 162 -21.16 14.75 2.68
N ASP A 163 -21.34 14.55 1.39
CA ASP A 163 -22.64 14.46 0.71
C ASP A 163 -23.33 13.09 0.86
N GLY A 164 -22.69 12.15 1.59
CA GLY A 164 -23.18 10.80 1.84
C GLY A 164 -22.80 9.77 0.77
N GLN A 165 -22.10 10.15 -0.29
CA GLN A 165 -21.57 9.20 -1.26
C GLN A 165 -20.58 8.26 -0.58
N LYS A 166 -20.60 6.98 -0.98
CA LYS A 166 -19.71 5.95 -0.45
C LYS A 166 -18.99 5.26 -1.58
N VAL A 167 -17.67 5.19 -1.44
CA VAL A 167 -16.81 4.48 -2.38
C VAL A 167 -16.10 3.36 -1.62
N ARG A 168 -16.12 2.15 -2.18
CA ARG A 168 -15.34 1.02 -1.67
C ARG A 168 -13.94 1.10 -2.25
N TYR A 169 -12.96 1.37 -1.40
CA TYR A 169 -11.55 1.27 -1.73
C TYR A 169 -11.07 -0.15 -1.44
N ARG A 170 -10.43 -0.80 -2.42
CA ARG A 170 -9.97 -2.20 -2.35
C ARG A 170 -8.56 -2.31 -2.88
N VAL A 171 -7.72 -3.00 -2.10
CA VAL A 171 -6.34 -3.31 -2.47
C VAL A 171 -6.16 -4.82 -2.49
N PRO A 172 -5.86 -5.45 -3.64
CA PRO A 172 -5.60 -6.88 -3.73
C PRO A 172 -4.41 -7.29 -2.87
N VAL A 173 -4.51 -8.50 -2.32
CA VAL A 173 -3.48 -9.11 -1.49
C VAL A 173 -2.90 -10.32 -2.20
N LEU A 174 -1.62 -10.24 -2.55
CA LEU A 174 -0.87 -11.39 -3.05
C LEU A 174 -0.09 -12.03 -1.91
N GLN A 175 -0.17 -13.34 -1.80
CA GLN A 175 0.57 -14.10 -0.78
C GLN A 175 1.63 -14.98 -1.46
N ALA A 176 2.92 -14.68 -1.24
CA ALA A 176 4.03 -15.44 -1.85
C ALA A 176 3.94 -16.95 -1.56
N LYS A 177 3.39 -17.33 -0.38
CA LYS A 177 3.19 -18.75 -0.01
C LYS A 177 2.26 -19.53 -0.93
N ARG A 178 1.38 -18.86 -1.69
CA ARG A 178 0.45 -19.54 -2.63
C ARG A 178 1.15 -20.04 -3.89
N TYR A 179 2.40 -19.60 -4.14
CA TYR A 179 3.16 -19.95 -5.34
C TYR A 179 4.23 -20.98 -5.00
N THR A 180 4.12 -22.17 -5.61
CA THR A 180 5.21 -23.16 -5.60
C THR A 180 6.35 -22.70 -6.51
N VAL A 181 7.51 -23.31 -6.40
CA VAL A 181 8.66 -23.01 -7.28
C VAL A 181 8.27 -23.19 -8.75
N ASP A 182 7.58 -24.28 -9.09
CA ASP A 182 7.13 -24.55 -10.46
C ASP A 182 6.19 -23.45 -10.97
N ARG A 183 5.25 -22.99 -10.13
CA ARG A 183 4.34 -21.90 -10.47
C ARG A 183 5.05 -20.56 -10.62
N ILE A 184 6.08 -20.31 -9.81
CA ILE A 184 6.91 -19.11 -9.94
C ILE A 184 7.61 -19.10 -11.31
N PHE A 185 8.19 -20.21 -11.73
CA PHE A 185 8.83 -20.32 -13.05
C PHE A 185 7.82 -20.28 -14.20
N GLU A 186 6.71 -21.01 -14.10
CA GLU A 186 5.64 -21.02 -15.11
C GLU A 186 5.12 -19.61 -15.38
N LYS A 187 4.88 -18.84 -14.31
CA LYS A 187 4.33 -17.48 -14.36
C LYS A 187 5.41 -16.38 -14.41
N ARG A 188 6.70 -16.77 -14.43
CA ARG A 188 7.85 -15.86 -14.41
C ARG A 188 7.89 -14.90 -13.22
N LEU A 189 7.29 -15.26 -12.11
CA LEU A 189 7.23 -14.45 -10.88
C LEU A 189 8.57 -14.51 -10.12
N LEU A 190 9.69 -14.27 -10.80
CA LEU A 190 11.03 -14.49 -10.28
C LEU A 190 11.35 -13.61 -9.07
N ILE A 191 10.70 -12.46 -8.93
CA ILE A 191 10.81 -11.61 -7.74
C ILE A 191 10.38 -12.32 -6.45
N LEU A 192 9.59 -13.39 -6.52
CA LEU A 192 9.14 -14.17 -5.36
C LEU A 192 10.15 -15.25 -4.92
N LEU A 193 11.15 -15.57 -5.74
CA LEU A 193 12.12 -16.64 -5.43
C LEU A 193 12.87 -16.45 -4.11
N PRO A 194 13.38 -15.24 -3.77
CA PRO A 194 14.09 -15.03 -2.51
C PRO A 194 13.26 -15.37 -1.27
N TYR A 195 11.94 -15.28 -1.39
CA TYR A 195 11.01 -15.50 -0.27
C TYR A 195 10.51 -16.94 -0.17
N HIS A 196 10.83 -17.77 -1.13
CA HIS A 196 10.39 -19.17 -1.11
C HIS A 196 10.91 -19.89 0.14
N ILE A 197 12.12 -19.60 0.62
CA ILE A 197 12.70 -20.16 1.83
C ILE A 197 11.87 -19.84 3.09
N LEU A 198 11.18 -18.72 3.13
CA LEU A 198 10.35 -18.32 4.27
C LEU A 198 9.14 -19.25 4.50
N ARG A 199 8.79 -20.09 3.53
CA ARG A 199 7.76 -21.12 3.69
C ARG A 199 8.19 -22.17 4.72
N TYR A 200 9.49 -22.37 4.88
CA TYR A 200 10.11 -23.38 5.76
C TYR A 200 10.61 -22.77 7.08
N GLU A 201 10.38 -21.46 7.31
CA GLU A 201 10.87 -20.75 8.50
C GLU A 201 10.45 -21.45 9.80
N HIS A 202 9.19 -21.91 9.88
CA HIS A 202 8.68 -22.63 11.04
C HIS A 202 9.40 -23.96 11.26
N PHE A 203 9.72 -24.65 10.17
CA PHE A 203 10.43 -25.94 10.22
C PHE A 203 11.88 -25.76 10.69
N LEU A 204 12.53 -24.72 10.21
CA LEU A 204 13.92 -24.39 10.57
C LEU A 204 14.06 -23.96 12.04
N LYS A 205 13.05 -23.25 12.59
CA LYS A 205 13.05 -22.81 14.00
C LYS A 205 12.82 -23.93 15.01
N HIS A 206 12.24 -25.06 14.62
CA HIS A 206 11.89 -26.15 15.54
C HIS A 206 12.82 -27.36 15.44
N ASN A 207 13.69 -27.41 14.44
CA ASN A 207 14.62 -28.51 14.18
C ASN A 207 16.11 -28.06 14.18
N GLY A 208 16.41 -26.89 14.61
CA GLY A 208 17.74 -26.36 14.89
C GLY A 208 17.91 -26.03 16.35
#